data_c85e11561bfc94f9fb4e9e4364139dfe
#
_entry.id   c85e11561bfc94f9fb4e9e4364139dfe
#
_cell.length_a   1.000
_cell.length_b   1.000
_cell.length_c   1.000
_cell.angle_alpha   90.00
_cell.angle_beta   90.00
_cell.angle_gamma   90.00
#
_symmetry.space_group_name_H-M   'P 1'
#
loop_
_entity.id
_entity.type
_entity.pdbx_description
1 polymer ?
#
loop_
_entity_poly.entity_id
_entity_poly.type
_entity_poly.pdbx_seq_one_letter_code
_entity_poly.pdbx_strand_id
1 'polypeptide(L)'
;MSHPSKVKGNKFEWDVVNKAKEFGLKSKRAYASNGESLGMHAEVDLVIEDYKIQAKIRKNIASYLLPNENVDAQVIRQNRGDAYIVLRLEDWLKKISH
;
A
#
# COMPACT_ATOMS: atom_id res chain seq x y z
N MET A 1 24.36 -10.01 3.00
CA MET A 1 23.51 -10.18 1.80
C MET A 1 22.03 -10.04 2.15
N SER A 2 21.27 -9.29 1.36
CA SER A 2 19.85 -9.15 1.59
C SER A 2 19.11 -10.42 1.17
N HIS A 3 18.14 -10.84 1.98
CA HIS A 3 17.28 -11.95 1.64
C HIS A 3 16.42 -11.56 0.42
N PRO A 4 16.20 -12.46 -0.57
CA PRO A 4 15.41 -12.14 -1.77
C PRO A 4 14.03 -11.57 -1.47
N SER A 5 13.34 -12.10 -0.45
CA SER A 5 12.02 -11.59 -0.04
C SER A 5 12.10 -10.16 0.47
N LYS A 6 13.15 -9.80 1.18
CA LYS A 6 13.36 -8.44 1.69
C LYS A 6 13.64 -7.48 0.54
N VAL A 7 14.45 -7.88 -0.44
CA VAL A 7 14.75 -7.07 -1.63
C VAL A 7 13.47 -6.80 -2.41
N LYS A 8 12.65 -7.84 -2.62
CA LYS A 8 11.39 -7.72 -3.34
C LYS A 8 10.42 -6.77 -2.62
N GLY A 9 10.33 -6.89 -1.29
CA GLY A 9 9.48 -6.02 -0.48
C GLY A 9 9.91 -4.56 -0.54
N ASN A 10 11.23 -4.31 -0.41
CA ASN A 10 11.79 -2.96 -0.49
C ASN A 10 11.52 -2.33 -1.86
N LYS A 11 11.70 -3.10 -2.92
CA LYS A 11 11.43 -2.62 -4.27
C LYS A 11 9.96 -2.23 -4.43
N PHE A 12 9.06 -3.07 -3.92
CA PHE A 12 7.63 -2.78 -3.99
C PHE A 12 7.29 -1.49 -3.25
N GLU A 13 7.85 -1.28 -2.05
CA GLU A 13 7.61 -0.05 -1.28
C GLU A 13 8.06 1.18 -2.07
N TRP A 14 9.24 1.11 -2.69
CA TRP A 14 9.74 2.19 -3.53
C TRP A 14 8.86 2.43 -4.75
N ASP A 15 8.37 1.35 -5.37
CA ASP A 15 7.45 1.46 -6.50
C ASP A 15 6.18 2.22 -6.10
N VAL A 16 5.64 1.93 -4.91
CA VAL A 16 4.45 2.61 -4.40
C VAL A 16 4.73 4.09 -4.14
N VAL A 17 5.85 4.39 -3.47
CA VAL A 17 6.25 5.79 -3.20
C VAL A 17 6.40 6.57 -4.51
N ASN A 18 7.09 5.99 -5.48
CA ASN A 18 7.34 6.66 -6.75
C ASN A 18 6.05 6.83 -7.56
N LYS A 19 5.16 5.85 -7.52
CA LYS A 19 3.86 5.96 -8.19
C LYS A 19 3.05 7.13 -7.58
N ALA A 20 3.04 7.26 -6.26
CA ALA A 20 2.34 8.37 -5.60
C ALA A 20 2.92 9.71 -6.05
N LYS A 21 4.25 9.80 -6.17
CA LYS A 21 4.90 11.03 -6.64
C LYS A 21 4.53 11.36 -8.07
N GLU A 22 4.32 10.36 -8.92
CA GLU A 22 3.86 10.59 -10.30
C GLU A 22 2.50 11.28 -10.33
N PHE A 23 1.66 11.05 -9.31
CA PHE A 23 0.37 11.72 -9.17
C PHE A 23 0.46 13.07 -8.45
N GLY A 24 1.68 13.54 -8.18
CA GLY A 24 1.88 14.83 -7.52
C GLY A 24 1.67 14.80 -6.02
N LEU A 25 1.65 13.61 -5.43
CA LEU A 25 1.43 13.43 -3.99
C LEU A 25 2.75 13.41 -3.25
N LYS A 26 2.71 13.85 -1.99
CA LYS A 26 3.85 13.74 -1.09
C LYS A 26 3.92 12.29 -0.62
N SER A 27 5.09 11.66 -0.78
CA SER A 27 5.26 10.29 -0.38
C SER A 27 6.67 10.06 0.11
N LYS A 28 6.81 9.18 1.10
CA LYS A 28 8.08 8.93 1.74
C LYS A 28 8.10 7.51 2.30
N ARG A 29 9.20 6.80 2.06
CA ARG A 29 9.40 5.47 2.61
C ARG A 29 10.06 5.58 3.98
N ALA A 30 9.62 4.77 4.93
CA ALA A 30 10.27 4.66 6.24
C ALA A 30 11.59 3.90 6.09
N TYR A 31 12.61 4.33 6.82
CA TYR A 31 13.90 3.67 6.80
C TYR A 31 13.74 2.21 7.27
N ALA A 32 14.27 1.28 6.47
CA ALA A 32 14.19 -0.16 6.73
C ALA A 32 12.76 -0.65 6.97
N SER A 33 11.78 0.00 6.32
CA SER A 33 10.34 -0.32 6.47
C SER A 33 9.88 -0.21 7.92
N ASN A 34 10.48 0.68 8.68
CA ASN A 34 10.15 0.87 10.09
C ASN A 34 9.71 2.32 10.34
N GLY A 35 8.43 2.51 10.59
CA GLY A 35 7.84 3.83 10.79
C GLY A 35 8.44 4.63 11.95
N GLU A 36 9.16 3.97 12.87
CA GLU A 36 9.82 4.67 13.97
C GLU A 36 10.79 5.73 13.46
N SER A 37 11.41 5.51 12.30
CA SER A 37 12.31 6.48 11.68
C SER A 37 11.57 7.77 11.29
N LEU A 38 10.24 7.72 11.18
CA LEU A 38 9.38 8.85 10.88
C LEU A 38 8.57 9.31 12.09
N GLY A 39 8.90 8.79 13.29
CA GLY A 39 8.15 9.07 14.51
C GLY A 39 6.79 8.37 14.57
N MET A 40 6.64 7.26 13.86
CA MET A 40 5.39 6.52 13.74
C MET A 40 5.53 5.08 14.23
N HIS A 41 4.44 4.33 14.25
CA HIS A 41 4.48 2.92 14.62
C HIS A 41 5.38 2.13 13.67
N ALA A 42 6.03 1.09 14.20
CA ALA A 42 6.97 0.26 13.43
C ALA A 42 6.33 -0.42 12.21
N GLU A 43 5.02 -0.64 12.23
CA GLU A 43 4.30 -1.26 11.11
C GLU A 43 4.16 -0.37 9.88
N VAL A 44 4.42 0.94 10.02
CA VAL A 44 4.29 1.87 8.89
C VAL A 44 5.50 1.73 7.99
N ASP A 45 5.27 1.31 6.75
CA ASP A 45 6.33 1.14 5.75
C ASP A 45 6.58 2.41 4.96
N LEU A 46 5.52 3.16 4.70
CA LEU A 46 5.60 4.41 3.93
C LEU A 46 4.40 5.30 4.26
N VAL A 47 4.51 6.55 3.82
CA VAL A 47 3.45 7.54 4.02
C VAL A 47 3.12 8.16 2.67
N ILE A 48 1.84 8.30 2.37
CA ILE A 48 1.34 9.01 1.19
C ILE A 48 0.42 10.09 1.71
N GLU A 49 0.78 11.35 1.54
CA GLU A 49 0.13 12.49 2.19
C GLU A 49 0.07 12.23 3.69
N ASP A 50 -1.11 12.17 4.30
CA ASP A 50 -1.28 11.89 5.71
C ASP A 50 -1.59 10.42 5.99
N TYR A 51 -1.63 9.58 4.96
CA TYR A 51 -1.98 8.17 5.09
C TYR A 51 -0.76 7.34 5.46
N LYS A 52 -0.88 6.61 6.56
CA LYS A 52 0.15 5.66 7.01
C LYS A 52 -0.13 4.33 6.32
N ILE A 53 0.84 3.84 5.58
CA ILE A 53 0.66 2.69 4.70
C ILE A 53 1.59 1.55 5.12
N GLN A 54 1.03 0.35 5.18
CA GLN A 54 1.81 -0.88 5.26
C GLN A 54 1.69 -1.55 3.90
N ALA A 55 2.82 -1.89 3.29
CA ALA A 55 2.84 -2.51 1.97
C ALA A 55 3.32 -3.94 2.09
N LYS A 56 2.64 -4.84 1.42
CA LYS A 56 2.99 -6.25 1.42
C LYS A 56 2.90 -6.79 0.00
N ILE A 57 3.92 -7.55 -0.40
CA ILE A 57 3.90 -8.26 -1.66
C ILE A 57 3.82 -9.76 -1.36
N ARG A 58 2.96 -10.45 -2.08
CA ARG A 58 2.74 -11.90 -1.92
C ARG A 58 2.74 -12.55 -3.29
N LYS A 59 3.12 -13.81 -3.34
CA LYS A 59 3.08 -14.57 -4.58
C LYS A 59 1.67 -14.59 -5.18
N ASN A 60 0.65 -14.75 -4.32
CA ASN A 60 -0.74 -14.78 -4.74
C ASN A 60 -1.59 -14.02 -3.72
N ILE A 61 -2.66 -13.42 -4.21
CA ILE A 61 -3.68 -12.79 -3.38
C ILE A 61 -4.98 -13.54 -3.63
N ALA A 62 -5.74 -13.80 -2.57
CA ALA A 62 -7.03 -14.49 -2.71
C ALA A 62 -7.91 -13.74 -3.71
N SER A 63 -8.47 -14.48 -4.67
CA SER A 63 -9.22 -13.87 -5.76
C SER A 63 -10.42 -13.05 -5.28
N TYR A 64 -11.06 -13.44 -4.17
CA TYR A 64 -12.20 -12.71 -3.66
C TYR A 64 -11.83 -11.32 -3.10
N LEU A 65 -10.54 -11.05 -2.90
CA LEU A 65 -10.08 -9.73 -2.48
C LEU A 65 -9.89 -8.76 -3.65
N LEU A 66 -9.78 -9.29 -4.86
CA LEU A 66 -9.42 -8.48 -6.02
C LEU A 66 -10.64 -8.00 -6.78
N PRO A 67 -10.77 -6.69 -7.04
CA PRO A 67 -11.81 -6.20 -7.94
C PRO A 67 -11.54 -6.76 -9.33
N ASN A 68 -12.55 -7.32 -9.98
CA ASN A 68 -12.39 -7.79 -11.35
C ASN A 68 -12.52 -6.61 -12.32
N GLU A 69 -12.39 -6.88 -13.62
CA GLU A 69 -12.38 -5.84 -14.65
C GLU A 69 -13.70 -5.07 -14.76
N ASN A 70 -14.79 -5.61 -14.23
CA ASN A 70 -16.10 -5.00 -14.33
C ASN A 70 -16.46 -4.10 -13.14
N VAL A 71 -15.62 -4.07 -12.11
CA VAL A 71 -15.87 -3.26 -10.91
C VAL A 71 -14.64 -2.47 -10.53
N ASP A 72 -14.85 -1.32 -9.90
CA ASP A 72 -13.77 -0.44 -9.47
C ASP A 72 -13.18 -0.86 -8.13
N ALA A 73 -13.99 -1.45 -7.28
CA ALA A 73 -13.58 -1.77 -5.92
C ALA A 73 -14.30 -3.01 -5.42
N GLN A 74 -13.67 -3.67 -4.47
CA GLN A 74 -14.25 -4.78 -3.76
C GLN A 74 -14.43 -4.37 -2.31
N VAL A 75 -15.62 -4.55 -1.77
CA VAL A 75 -15.86 -4.33 -0.34
C VAL A 75 -15.98 -5.70 0.31
N ILE A 76 -15.25 -5.89 1.39
CA ILE A 76 -15.19 -7.19 2.05
C ILE A 76 -15.29 -7.03 3.56
N ARG A 77 -15.96 -7.95 4.20
CA ARG A 77 -16.12 -7.96 5.65
C ARG A 77 -16.28 -9.40 6.13
N GLN A 78 -15.64 -9.73 7.25
CA GLN A 78 -15.95 -10.97 7.92
C GLN A 78 -17.19 -10.75 8.81
N ASN A 79 -17.84 -11.84 9.24
CA ASN A 79 -19.00 -11.73 10.11
C ASN A 79 -18.64 -10.91 11.35
N ARG A 80 -19.46 -9.92 11.70
CA ARG A 80 -19.29 -9.06 12.88
C ARG A 80 -17.96 -8.29 12.91
N GLY A 81 -17.35 -8.10 11.76
CA GLY A 81 -16.12 -7.33 11.67
C GLY A 81 -16.31 -6.01 10.92
N ASP A 82 -15.26 -5.23 10.83
CA ASP A 82 -15.24 -4.02 10.05
C ASP A 82 -15.23 -4.36 8.56
N ALA A 83 -15.79 -3.48 7.76
CA ALA A 83 -15.73 -3.60 6.32
C ALA A 83 -14.48 -2.91 5.80
N TYR A 84 -13.86 -3.51 4.79
CA TYR A 84 -12.68 -2.97 4.12
C TYR A 84 -12.96 -2.79 2.66
N ILE A 85 -12.29 -1.83 2.06
CA ILE A 85 -12.39 -1.61 0.62
C ILE A 85 -11.04 -1.90 -0.02
N VAL A 86 -11.07 -2.63 -1.13
CA VAL A 86 -9.89 -2.92 -1.94
C VAL A 86 -10.12 -2.31 -3.30
N LEU A 87 -9.22 -1.47 -3.75
CA LEU A 87 -9.27 -0.88 -5.07
C LEU A 87 -7.85 -0.82 -5.64
N ARG A 88 -7.74 -0.60 -6.94
CA ARG A 88 -6.42 -0.50 -7.56
C ARG A 88 -5.70 0.73 -7.03
N LEU A 89 -4.41 0.59 -6.75
CA LEU A 89 -3.62 1.68 -6.18
C LEU A 89 -3.73 2.96 -7.02
N GLU A 90 -3.60 2.84 -8.34
CA GLU A 90 -3.66 4.02 -9.22
C GLU A 90 -5.01 4.75 -9.11
N ASP A 91 -6.11 4.00 -8.99
CA ASP A 91 -7.44 4.60 -8.85
C ASP A 91 -7.55 5.40 -7.55
N TRP A 92 -7.00 4.86 -6.46
CA TRP A 92 -7.00 5.56 -5.18
C TRP A 92 -6.12 6.80 -5.22
N LEU A 93 -4.90 6.67 -5.78
CA LEU A 93 -3.98 7.80 -5.92
C LEU A 93 -4.61 8.93 -6.72
N LYS A 94 -5.31 8.58 -7.81
CA LYS A 94 -6.00 9.54 -8.63
C LYS A 94 -7.08 10.28 -7.84
N LYS A 95 -7.82 9.56 -6.99
CA LYS A 95 -8.87 10.16 -6.16
C LYS A 95 -8.34 11.16 -5.15
N ILE A 96 -7.19 10.89 -4.54
CA ILE A 96 -6.64 11.76 -3.51
C ILE A 96 -5.71 12.83 -4.07
N SER A 97 -5.40 12.79 -5.36
CA SER A 97 -4.51 13.75 -6.01
C SER A 97 -5.32 14.92 -6.58
N HIS A 98 -5.43 15.96 -5.82
CA HIS A 98 -6.12 17.17 -6.28
C HIS A 98 -5.25 18.38 -6.11
#